data_285c266168acc09e5e5161a93eb97197
#
_entry.id   285c266168acc09e5e5161a93eb97197
#
_cell.length_a   1.000
_cell.length_b   1.000
_cell.length_c   1.000
_cell.angle_alpha   90.00
_cell.angle_beta   90.00
_cell.angle_gamma   90.00
#
_symmetry.space_group_name_H-M   'P 1'
#
loop_
_entity.id
_entity.type
_entity.pdbx_description
1 polymer ?
#
loop_
_entity_poly.entity_id
_entity_poly.type
_entity_poly.pdbx_seq_one_letter_code
_entity_poly.pdbx_strand_id
1 'polypeptide(L)'
;FFPETTMKILMISNHLGVQSGVQRYVQNLLLHLDTAKYRVTLFVGQCPPDQASTAPALEAHGVEILAVPDNKKDRIRALAAHLRTHKDYDIIHYHTASKIGAPVCGMMRVLCPRAKIVVHSHIVYPPMTLTWRAAHLVYQLFADYFLGCGVAAGRFVFGDHIDAKPNFSVACNAV
;
A
#
# COMPACT_ATOMS: atom_id res chain seq x y z
N PHE A 1 -26.21 -3.78 -22.07
CA PHE A 1 -24.79 -3.48 -21.83
C PHE A 1 -24.75 -2.67 -20.53
N PHE A 2 -24.50 -3.31 -19.39
CA PHE A 2 -24.18 -2.58 -18.17
C PHE A 2 -22.72 -2.13 -18.33
N PRO A 3 -22.39 -0.85 -18.14
CA PRO A 3 -20.99 -0.44 -18.11
C PRO A 3 -20.31 -1.23 -16.98
N GLU A 4 -19.22 -1.95 -17.29
CA GLU A 4 -18.40 -2.56 -16.25
C GLU A 4 -17.99 -1.44 -15.28
N THR A 5 -18.41 -1.57 -14.04
CA THR A 5 -18.09 -0.59 -13.00
C THR A 5 -16.58 -0.60 -12.78
N THR A 6 -15.93 0.48 -13.18
CA THR A 6 -14.48 0.64 -13.00
C THR A 6 -14.14 0.56 -11.52
N MET A 7 -13.31 -0.40 -11.11
CA MET A 7 -12.88 -0.58 -9.72
C MET A 7 -11.94 0.56 -9.29
N LYS A 8 -12.23 1.19 -8.16
CA LYS A 8 -11.44 2.29 -7.61
C LYS A 8 -10.42 1.79 -6.59
N ILE A 9 -9.15 2.06 -6.85
CA ILE A 9 -8.04 1.61 -6.02
C ILE A 9 -7.28 2.81 -5.47
N LEU A 10 -7.13 2.88 -4.14
CA LEU A 10 -6.15 3.74 -3.51
C LEU A 10 -4.89 2.91 -3.25
N MET A 11 -3.79 3.25 -3.90
CA MET A 11 -2.49 2.66 -3.63
C MET A 11 -1.66 3.61 -2.80
N ILE A 12 -1.08 3.14 -1.70
CA ILE A 12 -0.29 3.94 -0.77
C ILE A 12 1.14 3.42 -0.76
N SER A 13 2.09 4.26 -1.15
CA SER A 13 3.52 3.93 -1.20
C SER A 13 4.38 5.04 -0.59
N ASN A 14 5.69 4.83 -0.48
CA ASN A 14 6.58 5.79 0.15
C ASN A 14 6.82 7.03 -0.71
N HIS A 15 7.45 6.89 -1.87
CA HIS A 15 7.76 7.95 -2.84
C HIS A 15 7.92 7.36 -4.25
N LEU A 16 8.11 8.21 -5.27
CA LEU A 16 8.25 7.82 -6.68
C LEU A 16 9.70 7.86 -7.21
N GLY A 17 10.68 7.85 -6.34
CA GLY A 17 12.08 7.73 -6.76
C GLY A 17 12.41 6.32 -7.26
N VAL A 18 13.45 6.19 -8.10
CA VAL A 18 13.80 4.95 -8.81
C VAL A 18 14.74 4.02 -8.04
N GLN A 19 15.19 4.39 -6.85
CA GLN A 19 16.30 3.70 -6.15
C GLN A 19 15.91 2.49 -5.29
N SER A 20 14.62 2.19 -5.11
CA SER A 20 14.21 1.06 -4.25
C SER A 20 13.35 0.05 -4.98
N GLY A 21 13.49 -1.23 -4.59
CA GLY A 21 12.72 -2.32 -5.16
C GLY A 21 11.21 -2.19 -4.94
N VAL A 22 10.77 -1.56 -3.84
CA VAL A 22 9.35 -1.29 -3.57
C VAL A 22 8.77 -0.32 -4.59
N GLN A 23 9.49 0.80 -4.83
CA GLN A 23 9.05 1.79 -5.80
C GLN A 23 9.02 1.24 -7.22
N ARG A 24 10.02 0.46 -7.62
CA ARG A 24 10.03 -0.23 -8.91
C ARG A 24 8.85 -1.21 -9.05
N TYR A 25 8.57 -1.98 -7.99
CA TYR A 25 7.41 -2.88 -7.99
C TYR A 25 6.10 -2.10 -8.21
N VAL A 26 5.88 -1.03 -7.46
CA VAL A 26 4.66 -0.19 -7.57
C VAL A 26 4.55 0.42 -8.97
N GLN A 27 5.65 0.96 -9.52
CA GLN A 27 5.68 1.54 -10.86
C GLN A 27 5.37 0.50 -11.93
N ASN A 28 6.04 -0.65 -11.89
CA ASN A 28 5.81 -1.73 -12.85
C ASN A 28 4.36 -2.24 -12.78
N LEU A 29 3.83 -2.43 -11.57
CA LEU A 29 2.43 -2.83 -11.40
C LEU A 29 1.48 -1.81 -12.04
N LEU A 30 1.67 -0.53 -11.78
CA LEU A 30 0.79 0.54 -12.26
C LEU A 30 0.88 0.74 -13.79
N LEU A 31 2.08 0.64 -14.37
CA LEU A 31 2.27 0.76 -15.82
C LEU A 31 1.69 -0.41 -16.63
N HIS A 32 1.47 -1.56 -15.98
CA HIS A 32 0.86 -2.73 -16.63
C HIS A 32 -0.61 -2.96 -16.24
N LEU A 33 -1.17 -2.10 -15.39
CA LEU A 33 -2.55 -2.21 -14.98
C LEU A 33 -3.49 -1.73 -16.09
N ASP A 34 -4.57 -2.46 -16.33
CA ASP A 34 -5.62 -2.09 -17.28
C ASP A 34 -6.44 -0.90 -16.74
N THR A 35 -6.12 0.31 -17.18
CA THR A 35 -6.76 1.55 -16.74
C THR A 35 -8.23 1.70 -17.20
N ALA A 36 -8.70 0.85 -18.13
CA ALA A 36 -10.11 0.76 -18.46
C ALA A 36 -10.92 0.06 -17.37
N LYS A 37 -10.29 -0.86 -16.63
CA LYS A 37 -10.93 -1.63 -15.54
C LYS A 37 -10.67 -1.06 -14.16
N TYR A 38 -9.51 -0.40 -13.98
CA TYR A 38 -9.04 0.06 -12.69
C TYR A 38 -8.70 1.54 -12.71
N ARG A 39 -9.38 2.31 -11.89
CA ARG A 39 -9.04 3.71 -11.64
C ARG A 39 -8.17 3.79 -10.39
N VAL A 40 -6.91 4.18 -10.56
CA VAL A 40 -5.94 4.20 -9.46
C VAL A 40 -5.61 5.62 -9.05
N THR A 41 -5.73 5.88 -7.75
CA THR A 41 -5.17 7.04 -7.08
C THR A 41 -3.94 6.57 -6.29
N LEU A 42 -2.75 7.09 -6.61
CA LEU A 42 -1.49 6.77 -5.94
C LEU A 42 -1.15 7.85 -4.92
N PHE A 43 -1.28 7.51 -3.63
CA PHE A 43 -0.91 8.36 -2.50
C PHE A 43 0.54 8.11 -2.11
N VAL A 44 1.41 9.10 -2.30
CA VAL A 44 2.87 8.98 -2.09
C VAL A 44 3.47 10.18 -1.41
N GLY A 45 4.64 10.01 -0.79
CA GLY A 45 5.52 11.11 -0.41
C GLY A 45 6.13 11.79 -1.64
N GLN A 46 6.56 13.04 -1.48
CA GLN A 46 7.30 13.75 -2.51
C GLN A 46 8.55 12.96 -2.93
N CYS A 47 8.85 12.98 -4.22
CA CYS A 47 10.09 12.38 -4.71
C CYS A 47 11.28 13.16 -4.17
N PRO A 48 12.32 12.50 -3.63
CA PRO A 48 13.55 13.18 -3.25
C PRO A 48 14.13 13.99 -4.41
N PRO A 49 14.63 15.21 -4.18
CA PRO A 49 15.09 16.11 -5.25
C PRO A 49 16.31 15.59 -6.02
N ASP A 50 17.05 14.65 -5.44
CA ASP A 50 18.22 13.98 -6.03
C ASP A 50 17.87 12.74 -6.86
N GLN A 51 16.58 12.41 -7.00
CA GLN A 51 16.10 11.23 -7.72
C GLN A 51 15.21 11.62 -8.90
N ALA A 52 15.35 10.87 -9.99
CA ALA A 52 14.40 10.94 -11.09
C ALA A 52 13.01 10.47 -10.62
N SER A 53 11.98 11.22 -10.97
CA SER A 53 10.59 10.85 -10.68
C SER A 53 9.97 10.11 -11.85
N THR A 54 9.21 9.07 -11.56
CA THR A 54 8.39 8.34 -12.55
C THR A 54 6.96 8.86 -12.65
N ALA A 55 6.63 9.93 -11.91
CA ALA A 55 5.30 10.52 -11.92
C ALA A 55 4.79 10.83 -13.33
N PRO A 56 5.55 11.49 -14.24
CA PRO A 56 5.05 11.80 -15.56
C PRO A 56 4.63 10.59 -16.40
N ALA A 57 5.34 9.47 -16.29
CA ALA A 57 5.00 8.24 -16.99
C ALA A 57 3.70 7.60 -16.44
N LEU A 58 3.51 7.64 -15.13
CA LEU A 58 2.31 7.10 -14.48
C LEU A 58 1.08 7.96 -14.77
N GLU A 59 1.23 9.29 -14.75
CA GLU A 59 0.14 10.22 -15.11
C GLU A 59 -0.27 10.06 -16.58
N ALA A 60 0.70 9.90 -17.48
CA ALA A 60 0.43 9.61 -18.88
C ALA A 60 -0.29 8.27 -19.09
N HIS A 61 -0.10 7.30 -18.16
CA HIS A 61 -0.81 6.03 -18.14
C HIS A 61 -2.19 6.10 -17.47
N GLY A 62 -2.59 7.27 -16.97
CA GLY A 62 -3.91 7.50 -16.37
C GLY A 62 -3.98 7.26 -14.85
N VAL A 63 -2.85 7.21 -14.16
CA VAL A 63 -2.77 7.13 -12.70
C VAL A 63 -2.87 8.54 -12.11
N GLU A 64 -3.81 8.75 -11.19
CA GLU A 64 -3.89 9.99 -10.41
C GLU A 64 -2.84 9.97 -9.29
N ILE A 65 -1.98 10.99 -9.22
CA ILE A 65 -0.92 11.06 -8.21
C ILE A 65 -1.24 12.12 -7.17
N LEU A 66 -1.30 11.71 -5.89
CA LEU A 66 -1.41 12.57 -4.73
C LEU A 66 -0.07 12.59 -3.98
N ALA A 67 0.80 13.52 -4.36
CA ALA A 67 2.07 13.73 -3.69
C ALA A 67 1.90 14.61 -2.43
N VAL A 68 2.36 14.10 -1.28
CA VAL A 68 2.26 14.78 0.02
C VAL A 68 3.65 14.96 0.63
N PRO A 69 3.83 15.90 1.59
CA PRO A 69 5.10 16.08 2.28
C PRO A 69 5.65 14.78 2.87
N ASP A 70 6.97 14.57 2.83
CA ASP A 70 7.60 13.29 3.23
C ASP A 70 7.73 13.09 4.76
N ASN A 71 7.15 13.92 5.55
CA ASN A 71 7.09 13.79 7.00
C ASN A 71 5.97 12.82 7.41
N LYS A 72 6.29 11.81 8.21
CA LYS A 72 5.36 10.76 8.63
C LYS A 72 4.06 11.29 9.24
N LYS A 73 4.14 12.29 10.11
CA LYS A 73 2.96 12.89 10.76
C LYS A 73 2.02 13.52 9.75
N ASP A 74 2.59 14.31 8.85
CA ASP A 74 1.80 15.06 7.86
C ASP A 74 1.23 14.12 6.80
N ARG A 75 1.96 13.05 6.42
CA ARG A 75 1.44 11.99 5.55
C ARG A 75 0.23 11.29 6.17
N ILE A 76 0.29 10.91 7.45
CA ILE A 76 -0.85 10.25 8.12
C ILE A 76 -2.04 11.22 8.21
N ARG A 77 -1.80 12.50 8.52
CA ARG A 77 -2.85 13.53 8.55
C ARG A 77 -3.48 13.75 7.17
N ALA A 78 -2.65 13.86 6.13
CA ALA A 78 -3.11 14.02 4.75
C ALA A 78 -3.91 12.80 4.28
N LEU A 79 -3.43 11.58 4.57
CA LEU A 79 -4.17 10.35 4.28
C LEU A 79 -5.53 10.32 5.00
N ALA A 80 -5.55 10.65 6.30
CA ALA A 80 -6.79 10.71 7.07
C ALA A 80 -7.76 11.77 6.54
N ALA A 81 -7.27 12.93 6.13
CA ALA A 81 -8.09 13.99 5.51
C ALA A 81 -8.66 13.53 4.18
N HIS A 82 -7.84 12.92 3.32
CA HIS A 82 -8.26 12.36 2.04
C HIS A 82 -9.34 11.28 2.21
N LEU A 83 -9.15 10.32 3.11
CA LEU A 83 -10.11 9.23 3.33
C LEU A 83 -11.42 9.68 4.00
N ARG A 84 -11.48 10.84 4.66
CA ARG A 84 -12.74 11.40 5.18
C ARG A 84 -13.65 11.90 4.07
N THR A 85 -13.08 12.36 2.97
CA THR A 85 -13.80 12.92 1.82
C THR A 85 -13.96 11.95 0.67
N HIS A 86 -13.06 10.97 0.52
CA HIS A 86 -13.06 9.96 -0.55
C HIS A 86 -13.19 8.56 0.08
N LYS A 87 -14.45 8.12 0.26
CA LYS A 87 -14.78 6.84 0.94
C LYS A 87 -15.17 5.71 -0.01
N ASP A 88 -15.18 5.98 -1.29
CA ASP A 88 -15.71 5.14 -2.36
C ASP A 88 -14.65 4.28 -3.06
N TYR A 89 -13.52 4.03 -2.39
CA TYR A 89 -12.55 3.06 -2.83
C TYR A 89 -13.04 1.63 -2.62
N ASP A 90 -12.89 0.79 -3.64
CA ASP A 90 -13.13 -0.64 -3.55
C ASP A 90 -11.96 -1.36 -2.86
N ILE A 91 -10.74 -0.92 -3.16
CA ILE A 91 -9.50 -1.47 -2.61
C ILE A 91 -8.60 -0.35 -2.08
N ILE A 92 -8.01 -0.56 -0.92
CA ILE A 92 -6.88 0.22 -0.41
C ILE A 92 -5.67 -0.72 -0.33
N HIS A 93 -4.71 -0.53 -1.23
CA HIS A 93 -3.48 -1.32 -1.27
C HIS A 93 -2.34 -0.55 -0.58
N TYR A 94 -1.97 -1.01 0.60
CA TYR A 94 -1.01 -0.34 1.48
C TYR A 94 0.33 -1.05 1.50
N HIS A 95 1.35 -0.42 0.93
CA HIS A 95 2.74 -0.87 1.01
C HIS A 95 3.37 -0.38 2.32
N THR A 96 3.57 -1.27 3.26
CA THR A 96 4.09 -0.95 4.58
C THR A 96 5.45 -1.59 4.83
N ALA A 97 6.29 -0.84 5.53
CA ALA A 97 7.60 -1.30 5.97
C ALA A 97 7.84 -1.04 7.47
N SER A 98 6.82 -0.68 8.25
CA SER A 98 7.03 -0.25 9.63
C SER A 98 5.88 -0.62 10.57
N LYS A 99 6.20 -0.69 11.89
CA LYS A 99 5.22 -0.88 12.96
C LYS A 99 4.11 0.19 12.98
N ILE A 100 4.42 1.40 12.51
CA ILE A 100 3.46 2.51 12.39
C ILE A 100 2.38 2.23 11.34
N GLY A 101 2.65 1.35 10.40
CA GLY A 101 1.65 0.91 9.43
C GLY A 101 0.43 0.22 10.06
N ALA A 102 0.60 -0.47 11.19
CA ALA A 102 -0.49 -1.17 11.84
C ALA A 102 -1.62 -0.23 12.30
N PRO A 103 -1.38 0.83 13.12
CA PRO A 103 -2.43 1.79 13.46
C PRO A 103 -2.98 2.55 12.24
N VAL A 104 -2.18 2.77 11.19
CA VAL A 104 -2.68 3.34 9.93
C VAL A 104 -3.66 2.40 9.25
N CYS A 105 -3.42 1.09 9.27
CA CYS A 105 -4.36 0.09 8.78
C CYS A 105 -5.70 0.16 9.54
N GLY A 106 -5.68 0.27 10.86
CA GLY A 106 -6.88 0.49 11.67
C GLY A 106 -7.62 1.78 11.31
N MET A 107 -6.89 2.88 11.11
CA MET A 107 -7.47 4.15 10.65
C MET A 107 -8.16 4.00 9.28
N MET A 108 -7.54 3.33 8.32
CA MET A 108 -8.12 3.07 7.01
C MET A 108 -9.42 2.28 7.13
N ARG A 109 -9.46 1.23 7.96
CA ARG A 109 -10.67 0.44 8.21
C ARG A 109 -11.82 1.28 8.77
N VAL A 110 -11.52 2.17 9.72
CA VAL A 110 -12.54 3.05 10.34
C VAL A 110 -13.08 4.08 9.34
N LEU A 111 -12.20 4.68 8.52
CA LEU A 111 -12.59 5.73 7.58
C LEU A 111 -13.24 5.18 6.31
N CYS A 112 -12.82 4.00 5.85
CA CYS A 112 -13.33 3.34 4.64
C CYS A 112 -13.77 1.89 4.95
N PRO A 113 -14.86 1.68 5.70
CA PRO A 113 -15.24 0.35 6.20
C PRO A 113 -15.64 -0.64 5.10
N ARG A 114 -16.01 -0.14 3.91
CA ARG A 114 -16.41 -0.97 2.75
C ARG A 114 -15.22 -1.38 1.88
N ALA A 115 -14.12 -0.64 1.91
CA ALA A 115 -12.95 -0.94 1.11
C ALA A 115 -12.28 -2.25 1.57
N LYS A 116 -11.77 -3.03 0.63
CA LYS A 116 -10.90 -4.16 0.92
C LYS A 116 -9.48 -3.63 1.17
N ILE A 117 -8.95 -3.89 2.37
CA ILE A 117 -7.62 -3.45 2.75
C ILE A 117 -6.62 -4.57 2.45
N VAL A 118 -5.73 -4.31 1.50
CA VAL A 118 -4.59 -5.17 1.13
C VAL A 118 -3.33 -4.57 1.73
N VAL A 119 -2.62 -5.31 2.55
CA VAL A 119 -1.35 -4.85 3.15
C VAL A 119 -0.21 -5.65 2.56
N HIS A 120 0.80 -4.94 2.02
CA HIS A 120 1.94 -5.54 1.34
C HIS A 120 3.24 -5.27 2.09
N SER A 121 3.91 -6.34 2.53
CA SER A 121 5.19 -6.29 3.23
C SER A 121 6.37 -6.47 2.27
N HIS A 122 7.38 -5.60 2.42
CA HIS A 122 8.60 -5.63 1.62
C HIS A 122 9.88 -5.80 2.45
N ILE A 123 9.76 -6.08 3.75
CA ILE A 123 10.91 -6.04 4.66
C ILE A 123 10.97 -7.20 5.62
N VAL A 124 12.20 -7.47 6.06
CA VAL A 124 12.52 -8.28 7.24
C VAL A 124 13.51 -7.51 8.10
N TYR A 125 13.15 -7.17 9.34
CA TYR A 125 14.03 -6.50 10.30
C TYR A 125 14.14 -7.29 11.60
N PRO A 126 15.11 -8.14 11.76
CA PRO A 126 15.40 -8.72 13.08
C PRO A 126 16.00 -7.66 14.04
N PRO A 127 15.80 -7.78 15.37
CA PRO A 127 15.02 -8.82 16.03
C PRO A 127 13.52 -8.52 16.13
N MET A 128 12.70 -9.58 16.28
CA MET A 128 11.30 -9.47 16.61
C MET A 128 11.11 -8.88 18.01
N THR A 129 10.35 -7.81 18.14
CA THR A 129 10.08 -7.13 19.43
C THR A 129 8.60 -7.26 19.80
N LEU A 130 8.28 -7.02 21.08
CA LEU A 130 6.90 -7.04 21.57
C LEU A 130 6.00 -6.07 20.78
N THR A 131 6.54 -4.91 20.38
CA THR A 131 5.81 -3.94 19.55
C THR A 131 5.50 -4.47 18.15
N TRP A 132 6.35 -5.35 17.57
CA TRP A 132 6.03 -6.04 16.32
C TRP A 132 4.92 -7.06 16.52
N ARG A 133 4.93 -7.82 17.63
CA ARG A 133 3.84 -8.77 17.95
C ARG A 133 2.49 -8.06 18.11
N ALA A 134 2.48 -6.90 18.75
CA ALA A 134 1.27 -6.06 18.81
C ALA A 134 0.82 -5.59 17.42
N ALA A 135 1.77 -5.18 16.56
CA ALA A 135 1.47 -4.80 15.19
C ALA A 135 0.88 -5.95 14.35
N HIS A 136 1.35 -7.20 14.54
CA HIS A 136 0.76 -8.38 13.90
C HIS A 136 -0.74 -8.51 14.18
N LEU A 137 -1.13 -8.39 15.45
CA LEU A 137 -2.53 -8.48 15.85
C LEU A 137 -3.38 -7.38 15.19
N VAL A 138 -2.86 -6.15 15.16
CA VAL A 138 -3.56 -5.03 14.54
C VAL A 138 -3.72 -5.23 13.04
N TYR A 139 -2.67 -5.67 12.33
CA TYR A 139 -2.80 -5.99 10.90
C TYR A 139 -3.82 -7.10 10.66
N GLN A 140 -3.75 -8.19 11.44
CA GLN A 140 -4.67 -9.32 11.29
C GLN A 140 -6.12 -8.97 11.60
N LEU A 141 -6.36 -7.96 12.45
CA LEU A 141 -7.71 -7.49 12.79
C LEU A 141 -8.33 -6.60 11.70
N PHE A 142 -7.51 -5.79 11.03
CA PHE A 142 -8.02 -4.71 10.17
C PHE A 142 -7.78 -4.92 8.67
N ALA A 143 -6.82 -5.75 8.27
CA ALA A 143 -6.60 -6.06 6.86
C ALA A 143 -7.44 -7.26 6.38
N ASP A 144 -7.88 -7.22 5.13
CA ASP A 144 -8.60 -8.32 4.48
C ASP A 144 -7.64 -9.30 3.79
N TYR A 145 -6.54 -8.77 3.18
CA TYR A 145 -5.56 -9.55 2.43
C TYR A 145 -4.15 -9.13 2.76
N PHE A 146 -3.25 -10.10 2.69
CA PHE A 146 -1.85 -9.93 3.03
C PHE A 146 -0.98 -10.34 1.85
N LEU A 147 -0.05 -9.47 1.48
CA LEU A 147 0.97 -9.76 0.48
C LEU A 147 2.36 -9.63 1.10
N GLY A 148 3.24 -10.52 0.73
CA GLY A 148 4.66 -10.40 1.07
C GLY A 148 5.50 -10.45 -0.19
N CYS A 149 6.57 -9.66 -0.29
CA CYS A 149 7.54 -9.83 -1.37
C CYS A 149 8.29 -11.20 -1.31
N GLY A 150 8.06 -11.94 -0.25
CA GLY A 150 8.45 -13.32 0.02
C GLY A 150 7.78 -13.79 1.30
N VAL A 151 7.77 -15.09 1.55
CA VAL A 151 7.19 -15.71 2.76
C VAL A 151 7.81 -15.10 4.03
N ALA A 152 9.13 -14.89 4.05
CA ALA A 152 9.83 -14.31 5.20
C ALA A 152 9.33 -12.89 5.53
N ALA A 153 9.09 -12.06 4.52
CA ALA A 153 8.55 -10.70 4.71
C ALA A 153 7.11 -10.73 5.24
N GLY A 154 6.29 -11.66 4.74
CA GLY A 154 4.94 -11.89 5.26
C GLY A 154 4.94 -12.33 6.71
N ARG A 155 5.72 -13.36 7.06
CA ARG A 155 5.86 -13.85 8.43
C ARG A 155 6.36 -12.77 9.39
N PHE A 156 7.35 -11.99 8.97
CA PHE A 156 7.91 -10.93 9.80
C PHE A 156 6.88 -9.83 10.14
N VAL A 157 6.09 -9.37 9.18
CA VAL A 157 5.17 -8.24 9.37
C VAL A 157 3.80 -8.68 9.90
N PHE A 158 3.32 -9.88 9.55
CA PHE A 158 1.95 -10.32 9.84
C PHE A 158 1.87 -11.50 10.82
N GLY A 159 3.00 -12.10 11.18
CA GLY A 159 3.11 -13.21 12.14
C GLY A 159 3.51 -14.53 11.48
N ASP A 160 4.11 -15.43 12.29
CA ASP A 160 4.83 -16.63 11.84
C ASP A 160 3.98 -17.64 11.03
N HIS A 161 2.66 -17.61 11.18
CA HIS A 161 1.74 -18.54 10.52
C HIS A 161 0.90 -17.89 9.41
N ILE A 162 1.30 -16.70 8.94
CA ILE A 162 0.54 -15.97 7.93
C ILE A 162 0.44 -16.74 6.61
N ASP A 163 1.49 -17.45 6.25
CA ASP A 163 1.57 -18.24 5.00
C ASP A 163 0.63 -19.46 4.97
N ALA A 164 0.09 -19.88 6.11
CA ALA A 164 -0.96 -20.90 6.18
C ALA A 164 -2.38 -20.32 5.99
N LYS A 165 -2.52 -18.99 5.94
CA LYS A 165 -3.84 -18.35 5.78
C LYS A 165 -4.25 -18.25 4.31
N PRO A 166 -5.54 -18.50 3.98
CA PRO A 166 -6.03 -18.48 2.60
C PRO A 166 -6.02 -17.07 1.97
N ASN A 167 -5.92 -16.03 2.79
CA ASN A 167 -5.84 -14.62 2.35
C ASN A 167 -4.41 -14.06 2.35
N PHE A 168 -3.40 -14.92 2.33
CA PHE A 168 -1.99 -14.54 2.11
C PHE A 168 -1.50 -15.03 0.75
N SER A 169 -0.71 -14.18 0.10
CA SER A 169 -0.01 -14.54 -1.14
C SER A 169 1.37 -13.90 -1.20
N VAL A 170 2.26 -14.50 -1.98
CA VAL A 170 3.58 -13.93 -2.28
C VAL A 170 3.49 -13.19 -3.60
N ALA A 171 3.89 -11.90 -3.59
CA ALA A 171 4.03 -11.06 -4.75
C ALA A 171 5.48 -10.55 -4.81
N CYS A 172 6.33 -11.28 -5.54
CA CYS A 172 7.75 -10.96 -5.64
C CYS A 172 7.96 -9.58 -6.28
N ASN A 173 8.93 -8.84 -5.76
CA ASN A 173 9.41 -7.65 -6.45
C ASN A 173 10.02 -8.10 -7.78
N ALA A 174 9.37 -7.76 -8.90
CA ALA A 174 9.97 -7.94 -10.21
C ALA A 174 11.21 -7.03 -10.30
N VAL A 175 12.33 -7.60 -10.68
CA VAL A 175 13.58 -6.88 -10.90
C VAL A 175 13.64 -6.44 -12.36
#